data_dec655ed042a8f701b950e3828393000
#
_entry.id   dec655ed042a8f701b950e3828393000
#
_cell.length_a   1.000
_cell.length_b   1.000
_cell.length_c   1.000
_cell.angle_alpha   90.00
_cell.angle_beta   90.00
_cell.angle_gamma   90.00
#
_symmetry.space_group_name_H-M   'P 1'
#
loop_
_entity.id
_entity.type
_entity.pdbx_description
1 polymer ?
#
loop_
_entity_poly.entity_id
_entity_poly.type
_entity_poly.pdbx_seq_one_letter_code
_entity_poly.pdbx_strand_id
1 'polypeptide(L)'
;MLPTLKAKARVMPSYCLLSKLLSPTLSFSSVFAATAAAAPITSPFTLRRPSPTPPRLPLWALRRPGSVSTRSLPLPASSRGLSSEGGMGDQDVSYLSQKDAAEIDEILMGPLGFSVDQLMELAGLSVATSIPEVYRLSEYSRVLAICGPGNNGGDGLVAARHLHHFGYKPFVCYPKRTPKPLYTGLVTQLESLSVPFLSVGDLPQNLSDDFDLIVDAMFGFSFHGQPRPPFDVLIQRLASLSGIDNGFKRKVAIVSVDVPSGWHVEEGDISGEGIKPDMLVSLTAPKLCAKKFIGPHHFLGGRFVPPSIVHKYGLNLPPYPGTSMCVRIGKLPSVDVSSLRENYISPELLEDQVMADPVDQFHKWFDEAVAAGLQEPNAMALSTCGREGKPSSRMVLLKGADKQGFVWYTNYGSRKARELSENPHASLLFFWNPLHRQVRVEGAVQKVSDEESERYFHSRPRGSQLGAGASKQSTVLAGRHVLYQVFKDLEERYSDGSLIPRPEYWGGYRLTPTVFEFWQGQPSRLHDRLQYSLREGDGKQVWHIESMEWCRVWFY
;
A
#
# COMPACT_ATOMS: atom_id res chain seq x y z
N MET A 1 -1.69 40.89 57.86
CA MET A 1 -2.74 40.29 58.69
C MET A 1 -3.12 38.95 58.05
N LEU A 2 -2.62 37.89 58.61
CA LEU A 2 -3.11 36.50 58.44
C LEU A 2 -4.37 36.30 59.27
N PRO A 3 -5.25 35.32 59.01
CA PRO A 3 -5.06 33.97 59.53
C PRO A 3 -5.40 32.84 58.56
N THR A 4 -4.55 31.86 58.41
CA THR A 4 -4.55 30.43 58.83
C THR A 4 -5.90 29.75 59.18
N LEU A 5 -6.18 28.63 58.56
CA LEU A 5 -6.76 27.41 59.14
C LEU A 5 -6.72 26.26 58.10
N LYS A 6 -5.80 25.34 58.26
CA LYS A 6 -5.85 23.98 58.85
C LYS A 6 -6.55 22.92 58.00
N ALA A 7 -5.72 21.97 57.70
CA ALA A 7 -5.95 20.66 57.11
C ALA A 7 -6.87 19.73 57.95
N LYS A 8 -7.52 18.78 57.28
CA LYS A 8 -7.83 17.46 57.84
C LYS A 8 -7.74 16.35 56.76
N ALA A 9 -6.77 15.51 56.96
CA ALA A 9 -6.62 14.21 56.39
C ALA A 9 -7.60 13.18 57.02
N ARG A 10 -8.09 12.23 56.27
CA ARG A 10 -8.58 10.89 56.72
C ARG A 10 -8.32 9.93 55.56
N VAL A 11 -7.28 9.14 55.56
CA VAL A 11 -7.03 7.80 56.12
C VAL A 11 -8.04 6.74 55.66
N MET A 12 -7.46 5.78 54.93
CA MET A 12 -7.98 4.48 54.45
C MET A 12 -8.68 3.61 55.52
N PRO A 13 -9.32 2.50 55.12
CA PRO A 13 -8.58 1.25 55.12
C PRO A 13 -8.84 0.27 53.98
N SER A 14 -7.77 -0.49 53.71
CA SER A 14 -7.68 -1.73 52.98
C SER A 14 -8.56 -2.84 53.59
N TYR A 15 -9.11 -3.72 52.78
CA TYR A 15 -9.30 -5.12 53.14
C TYR A 15 -8.91 -6.03 51.99
N CYS A 16 -7.96 -6.88 52.31
CA CYS A 16 -7.47 -8.05 51.63
C CYS A 16 -8.23 -9.28 52.15
N LEU A 17 -8.47 -10.28 51.32
CA LEU A 17 -8.39 -11.74 51.62
C LEU A 17 -9.23 -12.53 50.61
N LEU A 18 -8.54 -13.31 49.75
CA LEU A 18 -8.36 -14.78 49.83
C LEU A 18 -9.62 -15.64 49.63
N SER A 19 -9.68 -16.42 48.59
CA SER A 19 -9.43 -17.88 48.58
C SER A 19 -10.02 -18.53 47.34
N LYS A 20 -9.20 -19.17 46.53
CA LYS A 20 -8.98 -20.64 46.44
C LYS A 20 -10.08 -21.46 45.74
N LEU A 21 -9.60 -22.12 44.69
CA LEU A 21 -9.81 -23.52 44.29
C LEU A 21 -11.15 -23.93 43.65
N LEU A 22 -11.13 -24.39 42.43
CA LEU A 22 -11.26 -25.82 42.04
C LEU A 22 -11.58 -25.93 40.54
N SER A 23 -10.69 -26.60 39.83
CA SER A 23 -11.06 -27.35 38.62
C SER A 23 -11.83 -28.60 39.02
N PRO A 24 -12.67 -29.17 38.17
CA PRO A 24 -12.29 -30.47 37.67
C PRO A 24 -12.55 -30.72 36.17
N THR A 25 -11.60 -31.42 35.60
CA THR A 25 -11.66 -32.29 34.43
C THR A 25 -12.81 -33.30 34.52
N LEU A 26 -13.51 -33.54 33.44
CA LEU A 26 -14.10 -34.85 33.12
C LEU A 26 -14.21 -35.06 31.63
N SER A 27 -13.47 -36.04 31.16
CA SER A 27 -13.60 -36.75 29.90
C SER A 27 -14.83 -37.67 29.92
N PHE A 28 -15.52 -37.80 28.82
CA PHE A 28 -16.26 -39.04 28.52
C PHE A 28 -16.25 -39.31 27.01
N SER A 29 -15.62 -40.43 26.68
CA SER A 29 -15.74 -41.18 25.43
C SER A 29 -16.99 -42.05 25.47
N SER A 30 -17.39 -42.44 24.27
CA SER A 30 -18.00 -43.73 23.85
C SER A 30 -19.30 -43.53 23.06
N VAL A 31 -19.23 -43.87 21.79
CA VAL A 31 -19.64 -45.11 21.16
C VAL A 31 -21.15 -45.28 21.05
N PHE A 32 -21.68 -45.29 19.83
CA PHE A 32 -22.53 -46.36 19.34
C PHE A 32 -22.54 -46.40 17.82
N ALA A 33 -22.17 -47.58 17.30
CA ALA A 33 -22.33 -48.01 15.94
C ALA A 33 -23.71 -48.67 15.76
N ALA A 34 -24.30 -48.52 14.62
CA ALA A 34 -25.32 -49.47 14.13
C ALA A 34 -25.27 -49.61 12.63
N THR A 35 -24.97 -50.78 12.26
CA THR A 35 -24.97 -51.49 10.98
C THR A 35 -26.36 -51.70 10.36
N ALA A 36 -26.46 -51.68 9.03
CA ALA A 36 -27.25 -52.55 8.16
C ALA A 36 -26.94 -52.21 6.70
N ALA A 37 -26.25 -52.94 5.95
CA ALA A 37 -26.46 -54.19 5.20
C ALA A 37 -27.63 -54.10 4.20
N ALA A 38 -27.31 -54.12 2.92
CA ALA A 38 -27.64 -55.17 1.95
C ALA A 38 -27.45 -54.72 0.50
N ALA A 39 -26.91 -55.59 -0.25
CA ALA A 39 -26.48 -55.53 -1.65
C ALA A 39 -27.64 -55.90 -2.62
N PRO A 40 -27.34 -56.34 -3.88
CA PRO A 40 -27.16 -55.53 -5.11
C PRO A 40 -28.19 -55.92 -6.19
N ILE A 41 -28.41 -55.12 -7.19
CA ILE A 41 -29.09 -55.52 -8.41
C ILE A 41 -28.29 -55.08 -9.64
N THR A 42 -28.02 -56.05 -10.45
CA THR A 42 -27.34 -56.23 -11.72
C THR A 42 -27.77 -55.32 -12.87
N SER A 43 -26.78 -54.87 -13.62
CA SER A 43 -26.53 -54.51 -15.02
C SER A 43 -27.59 -54.88 -16.10
N PRO A 44 -27.37 -54.55 -17.42
CA PRO A 44 -26.56 -53.50 -18.09
C PRO A 44 -27.34 -52.77 -19.22
N PHE A 45 -26.98 -51.56 -19.57
CA PHE A 45 -27.27 -51.03 -20.91
C PHE A 45 -26.09 -50.20 -21.43
N THR A 46 -25.44 -50.74 -22.43
CA THR A 46 -24.45 -50.09 -23.28
C THR A 46 -25.10 -49.10 -24.21
N LEU A 47 -24.75 -47.83 -24.12
CA LEU A 47 -24.97 -46.83 -25.17
C LEU A 47 -23.63 -46.23 -25.59
N ARG A 48 -23.25 -46.55 -26.83
CA ARG A 48 -22.11 -45.97 -27.55
C ARG A 48 -22.25 -44.45 -27.66
N ARG A 49 -21.23 -43.72 -27.25
CA ARG A 49 -21.03 -42.32 -27.64
C ARG A 49 -20.34 -42.28 -29.02
N PRO A 50 -20.81 -41.44 -29.97
CA PRO A 50 -20.04 -41.12 -31.17
C PRO A 50 -19.01 -40.03 -30.83
N SER A 51 -17.78 -40.23 -31.30
CA SER A 51 -16.69 -39.26 -31.25
C SER A 51 -16.96 -38.11 -32.22
N PRO A 52 -16.64 -36.85 -31.86
CA PRO A 52 -16.69 -35.73 -32.80
C PRO A 52 -15.43 -35.70 -33.67
N THR A 53 -15.61 -35.71 -34.96
CA THR A 53 -14.61 -35.41 -35.99
C THR A 53 -14.28 -33.89 -35.98
N PRO A 54 -13.01 -33.49 -36.15
CA PRO A 54 -12.65 -32.08 -36.26
C PRO A 54 -13.02 -31.51 -37.64
N PRO A 55 -13.37 -30.22 -37.72
CA PRO A 55 -13.72 -29.56 -38.99
C PRO A 55 -12.49 -29.36 -39.87
N ARG A 56 -12.63 -29.66 -41.15
CA ARG A 56 -11.64 -29.41 -42.20
C ARG A 56 -11.53 -27.90 -42.48
N LEU A 57 -10.32 -27.38 -42.43
CA LEU A 57 -9.97 -26.04 -42.91
C LEU A 57 -9.86 -26.01 -44.45
N PRO A 58 -10.25 -24.92 -45.11
CA PRO A 58 -10.20 -24.83 -46.58
C PRO A 58 -8.80 -24.53 -47.12
N LEU A 59 -8.53 -25.14 -48.26
CA LEU A 59 -7.27 -25.21 -49.03
C LEU A 59 -7.00 -23.90 -49.82
N TRP A 60 -6.61 -22.77 -49.19
CA TRP A 60 -6.10 -21.62 -49.96
C TRP A 60 -4.85 -20.93 -49.38
N ALA A 61 -4.15 -21.55 -48.45
CA ALA A 61 -2.97 -20.99 -47.76
C ALA A 61 -1.66 -21.69 -48.10
N LEU A 62 -1.39 -21.94 -49.40
CA LEU A 62 -0.06 -22.37 -49.84
C LEU A 62 0.31 -21.61 -51.13
N ARG A 63 0.79 -20.39 -50.97
CA ARG A 63 1.65 -19.75 -51.98
C ARG A 63 2.92 -19.25 -51.30
N ARG A 64 4.05 -19.82 -51.69
CA ARG A 64 5.39 -19.32 -51.36
C ARG A 64 5.61 -17.95 -52.02
N PRO A 65 6.15 -16.93 -51.36
CA PRO A 65 6.66 -15.74 -52.00
C PRO A 65 8.11 -15.96 -52.46
N GLY A 66 8.35 -15.52 -53.70
CA GLY A 66 9.67 -15.49 -54.28
C GLY A 66 10.56 -14.41 -53.70
N SER A 67 11.86 -14.63 -53.81
CA SER A 67 12.95 -13.77 -53.41
C SER A 67 12.86 -12.37 -54.03
N VAL A 68 12.82 -11.31 -53.21
CA VAL A 68 13.04 -9.92 -53.61
C VAL A 68 14.22 -9.38 -52.84
N SER A 69 15.19 -8.92 -53.64
CA SER A 69 16.43 -8.23 -53.24
C SER A 69 16.19 -7.05 -52.31
N THR A 70 16.85 -7.04 -51.15
CA THR A 70 16.82 -5.94 -50.20
C THR A 70 17.79 -4.83 -50.61
N ARG A 71 17.26 -3.69 -51.03
CA ARG A 71 17.98 -2.42 -50.96
C ARG A 71 17.77 -1.80 -49.59
N SER A 72 18.86 -1.62 -48.87
CA SER A 72 18.92 -0.94 -47.57
C SER A 72 18.65 0.56 -47.75
N LEU A 73 17.64 1.08 -47.07
CA LEU A 73 17.46 2.50 -46.79
C LEU A 73 17.82 2.79 -45.34
N PRO A 74 18.45 3.91 -45.01
CA PRO A 74 18.90 4.20 -43.64
C PRO A 74 17.72 4.62 -42.75
N LEU A 75 17.65 4.06 -41.56
CA LEU A 75 16.75 4.45 -40.50
C LEU A 75 17.19 5.79 -39.90
N PRO A 76 16.28 6.74 -39.64
CA PRO A 76 16.61 7.92 -38.86
C PRO A 76 16.77 7.54 -37.39
N ALA A 77 17.90 7.93 -36.82
CA ALA A 77 18.14 7.87 -35.38
C ALA A 77 17.19 8.83 -34.67
N SER A 78 16.20 8.30 -33.94
CA SER A 78 15.46 9.08 -32.95
C SER A 78 15.75 8.51 -31.57
N SER A 79 16.67 9.14 -30.88
CA SER A 79 16.81 9.07 -29.44
C SER A 79 15.57 9.68 -28.82
N ARG A 80 14.55 8.88 -28.54
CA ARG A 80 13.51 9.25 -27.58
C ARG A 80 13.89 8.68 -26.24
N GLY A 81 14.33 9.59 -25.35
CA GLY A 81 14.42 9.34 -23.95
C GLY A 81 13.08 8.81 -23.43
N LEU A 82 13.12 7.81 -22.57
CA LEU A 82 12.00 7.41 -21.74
C LEU A 82 11.64 8.61 -20.86
N SER A 83 10.68 9.40 -21.32
CA SER A 83 9.97 10.34 -20.47
C SER A 83 9.10 9.49 -19.52
N SER A 84 9.33 9.67 -18.21
CA SER A 84 8.42 9.29 -17.14
C SER A 84 6.97 9.56 -17.58
N GLU A 85 6.07 8.59 -17.37
CA GLU A 85 4.64 8.80 -17.53
C GLU A 85 4.19 9.93 -16.60
N GLY A 86 4.21 11.14 -17.12
CA GLY A 86 3.61 12.30 -16.50
C GLY A 86 2.10 12.14 -16.63
N GLY A 87 1.38 12.05 -15.51
CA GLY A 87 -0.05 12.22 -15.49
C GLY A 87 -0.42 13.50 -16.25
N MET A 88 -1.44 13.43 -17.10
CA MET A 88 -1.98 14.59 -17.81
C MET A 88 -2.28 15.70 -16.81
N GLY A 89 -1.70 16.89 -17.00
CA GLY A 89 -1.97 18.04 -16.15
C GLY A 89 -3.45 18.46 -16.26
N ASP A 90 -3.97 19.08 -15.21
CA ASP A 90 -5.35 19.56 -15.06
C ASP A 90 -5.83 20.46 -16.23
N GLN A 91 -4.91 20.98 -17.04
CA GLN A 91 -5.20 21.86 -18.18
C GLN A 91 -5.67 21.13 -19.45
N ASP A 92 -5.54 19.80 -19.51
CA ASP A 92 -5.82 19.02 -20.72
C ASP A 92 -7.15 18.25 -20.66
N VAL A 93 -7.83 18.18 -19.51
CA VAL A 93 -9.09 17.45 -19.35
C VAL A 93 -10.28 18.37 -19.68
N SER A 94 -11.25 17.85 -20.45
CA SER A 94 -12.49 18.60 -20.75
C SER A 94 -13.45 18.60 -19.56
N TYR A 95 -14.15 19.72 -19.38
CA TYR A 95 -15.16 19.92 -18.35
C TYR A 95 -16.52 20.18 -18.97
N LEU A 96 -17.58 19.60 -18.43
CA LEU A 96 -18.95 19.74 -18.93
C LEU A 96 -19.72 20.84 -18.20
N SER A 97 -20.51 21.60 -18.96
CA SER A 97 -21.60 22.39 -18.40
C SER A 97 -22.70 21.45 -17.88
N GLN A 98 -23.60 21.99 -17.06
CA GLN A 98 -24.76 21.23 -16.58
C GLN A 98 -25.65 20.77 -17.74
N LYS A 99 -25.82 21.63 -18.74
CA LYS A 99 -26.59 21.34 -19.95
C LYS A 99 -25.97 20.20 -20.75
N ASP A 100 -24.65 20.26 -21.04
CA ASP A 100 -23.98 19.22 -21.82
C ASP A 100 -24.02 17.86 -21.10
N ALA A 101 -23.89 17.86 -19.78
CA ALA A 101 -24.00 16.65 -18.97
C ALA A 101 -25.39 16.00 -19.08
N ALA A 102 -26.46 16.83 -19.03
CA ALA A 102 -27.83 16.35 -19.19
C ALA A 102 -28.10 15.80 -20.61
N GLU A 103 -27.63 16.51 -21.65
CA GLU A 103 -27.77 16.06 -23.04
C GLU A 103 -27.00 14.74 -23.29
N ILE A 104 -25.83 14.56 -22.70
CA ILE A 104 -25.06 13.30 -22.80
C ILE A 104 -25.84 12.16 -22.17
N ASP A 105 -26.40 12.34 -20.98
CA ASP A 105 -27.21 11.31 -20.31
C ASP A 105 -28.44 10.96 -21.14
N GLU A 106 -29.12 11.93 -21.73
CA GLU A 106 -30.27 11.70 -22.64
C GLU A 106 -29.86 10.88 -23.86
N ILE A 107 -28.69 11.16 -24.45
CA ILE A 107 -28.17 10.39 -25.61
C ILE A 107 -27.81 8.97 -25.19
N LEU A 108 -27.16 8.81 -24.05
CA LEU A 108 -26.79 7.48 -23.54
C LEU A 108 -28.04 6.63 -23.30
N MET A 109 -29.04 7.18 -22.63
CA MET A 109 -30.27 6.47 -22.27
C MET A 109 -31.27 6.34 -23.42
N GLY A 110 -31.24 7.23 -24.39
CA GLY A 110 -32.13 7.22 -25.55
C GLY A 110 -31.54 6.47 -26.73
N PRO A 111 -30.88 7.16 -27.70
CA PRO A 111 -30.42 6.55 -28.94
C PRO A 111 -29.38 5.43 -28.74
N LEU A 112 -28.58 5.47 -27.66
CA LEU A 112 -27.55 4.48 -27.39
C LEU A 112 -28.03 3.31 -26.53
N GLY A 113 -29.25 3.39 -25.98
CA GLY A 113 -29.98 2.26 -25.39
C GLY A 113 -29.47 1.81 -24.00
N PHE A 114 -28.69 2.62 -23.30
CA PHE A 114 -28.34 2.31 -21.92
C PHE A 114 -29.55 2.45 -21.00
N SER A 115 -29.75 1.53 -20.07
CA SER A 115 -30.69 1.74 -18.98
C SER A 115 -30.07 2.59 -17.87
N VAL A 116 -30.90 3.24 -17.07
CA VAL A 116 -30.46 3.96 -15.86
C VAL A 116 -29.71 3.01 -14.91
N ASP A 117 -30.21 1.77 -14.79
CA ASP A 117 -29.57 0.72 -13.96
C ASP A 117 -28.13 0.42 -14.40
N GLN A 118 -27.92 0.31 -15.71
CA GLN A 118 -26.59 0.03 -16.26
C GLN A 118 -25.60 1.18 -15.99
N LEU A 119 -26.04 2.43 -16.25
CA LEU A 119 -25.19 3.60 -16.01
C LEU A 119 -24.89 3.78 -14.52
N MET A 120 -25.88 3.61 -13.67
CA MET A 120 -25.75 3.71 -12.21
C MET A 120 -24.83 2.62 -11.65
N GLU A 121 -24.92 1.38 -12.15
CA GLU A 121 -24.03 0.29 -11.76
C GLU A 121 -22.57 0.60 -12.09
N LEU A 122 -22.29 1.08 -13.32
CA LEU A 122 -20.95 1.45 -13.76
C LEU A 122 -20.42 2.70 -13.03
N ALA A 123 -21.28 3.66 -12.74
CA ALA A 123 -20.94 4.85 -11.97
C ALA A 123 -20.57 4.51 -10.53
N GLY A 124 -21.43 3.77 -9.82
CA GLY A 124 -21.16 3.34 -8.45
C GLY A 124 -19.94 2.41 -8.32
N LEU A 125 -19.72 1.52 -9.30
CA LEU A 125 -18.50 0.71 -9.36
C LEU A 125 -17.25 1.58 -9.55
N SER A 126 -17.35 2.64 -10.38
CA SER A 126 -16.25 3.59 -10.57
C SER A 126 -15.89 4.31 -9.27
N VAL A 127 -16.91 4.73 -8.50
CA VAL A 127 -16.70 5.33 -7.17
C VAL A 127 -16.04 4.32 -6.23
N ALA A 128 -16.58 3.10 -6.14
CA ALA A 128 -16.05 2.07 -5.26
C ALA A 128 -14.60 1.68 -5.58
N THR A 129 -14.23 1.65 -6.87
CA THR A 129 -12.86 1.31 -7.30
C THR A 129 -11.87 2.46 -7.14
N SER A 130 -12.31 3.72 -7.13
CA SER A 130 -11.42 4.86 -6.89
C SER A 130 -11.03 5.02 -5.42
N ILE A 131 -11.85 4.59 -4.48
CA ILE A 131 -11.61 4.70 -3.05
C ILE A 131 -10.32 3.95 -2.62
N PRO A 132 -10.11 2.65 -2.94
CA PRO A 132 -8.91 1.91 -2.54
C PRO A 132 -7.62 2.40 -3.20
N GLU A 133 -7.68 3.19 -4.27
CA GLU A 133 -6.50 3.83 -4.86
C GLU A 133 -5.82 4.81 -3.88
N VAL A 134 -6.57 5.31 -2.89
CA VAL A 134 -6.09 6.27 -1.89
C VAL A 134 -6.29 5.77 -0.47
N TYR A 135 -7.46 5.27 -0.16
CA TYR A 135 -7.91 4.92 1.18
C TYR A 135 -7.87 3.41 1.38
N ARG A 136 -6.72 2.89 1.80
CA ARG A 136 -6.49 1.46 1.97
C ARG A 136 -7.40 0.86 3.04
N LEU A 137 -7.92 -0.35 2.77
CA LEU A 137 -8.81 -1.08 3.69
C LEU A 137 -8.21 -1.26 5.09
N SER A 138 -6.90 -1.47 5.20
CA SER A 138 -6.19 -1.62 6.49
C SER A 138 -6.29 -0.38 7.37
N GLU A 139 -6.59 0.78 6.78
CA GLU A 139 -6.58 2.06 7.45
C GLU A 139 -7.94 2.76 7.48
N TYR A 140 -8.78 2.52 6.47
CA TYR A 140 -10.07 3.21 6.25
C TYR A 140 -11.20 2.19 6.08
N SER A 141 -11.40 1.31 7.07
CA SER A 141 -12.34 0.19 6.92
C SER A 141 -13.82 0.58 7.10
N ARG A 142 -14.13 1.59 7.95
CA ARG A 142 -15.50 1.99 8.31
C ARG A 142 -15.96 3.13 7.42
N VAL A 143 -16.92 2.88 6.55
CA VAL A 143 -17.37 3.83 5.52
C VAL A 143 -18.81 4.22 5.76
N LEU A 144 -19.12 5.51 5.83
CA LEU A 144 -20.50 6.02 5.86
C LEU A 144 -20.86 6.57 4.46
N ALA A 145 -21.79 5.94 3.77
CA ALA A 145 -22.36 6.46 2.53
C ALA A 145 -23.65 7.25 2.83
N ILE A 146 -23.65 8.54 2.51
CA ILE A 146 -24.83 9.42 2.67
C ILE A 146 -25.45 9.61 1.29
N CYS A 147 -26.64 9.00 1.09
CA CYS A 147 -27.29 8.90 -0.20
C CYS A 147 -28.50 9.83 -0.32
N GLY A 148 -28.57 10.60 -1.41
CA GLY A 148 -29.71 11.43 -1.77
C GLY A 148 -30.80 10.67 -2.49
N PRO A 149 -31.96 11.31 -2.75
CA PRO A 149 -33.12 10.66 -3.37
C PRO A 149 -33.03 10.47 -4.89
N GLY A 150 -31.99 11.02 -5.54
CA GLY A 150 -31.80 10.96 -7.00
C GLY A 150 -30.77 9.90 -7.43
N ASN A 151 -30.37 9.98 -8.71
CA ASN A 151 -29.40 9.04 -9.30
C ASN A 151 -28.06 9.02 -8.56
N ASN A 152 -27.55 10.19 -8.14
CA ASN A 152 -26.33 10.28 -7.35
C ASN A 152 -26.41 9.47 -6.05
N GLY A 153 -27.57 9.48 -5.38
CA GLY A 153 -27.83 8.60 -4.24
C GLY A 153 -27.83 7.13 -4.61
N GLY A 154 -28.34 6.79 -5.79
CA GLY A 154 -28.24 5.46 -6.36
C GLY A 154 -26.82 5.01 -6.60
N ASP A 155 -25.97 5.88 -7.17
CA ASP A 155 -24.54 5.62 -7.34
C ASP A 155 -23.85 5.35 -5.99
N GLY A 156 -24.24 6.09 -4.94
CA GLY A 156 -23.78 5.88 -3.57
C GLY A 156 -24.21 4.52 -2.98
N LEU A 157 -25.45 4.09 -3.24
CA LEU A 157 -25.94 2.76 -2.81
C LEU A 157 -25.18 1.64 -3.52
N VAL A 158 -24.97 1.76 -4.83
CA VAL A 158 -24.15 0.82 -5.61
C VAL A 158 -22.71 0.80 -5.09
N ALA A 159 -22.12 1.97 -4.86
CA ALA A 159 -20.75 2.08 -4.32
C ALA A 159 -20.63 1.39 -2.95
N ALA A 160 -21.58 1.60 -2.04
CA ALA A 160 -21.61 0.95 -0.73
C ALA A 160 -21.65 -0.59 -0.87
N ARG A 161 -22.44 -1.13 -1.80
CA ARG A 161 -22.50 -2.56 -2.09
C ARG A 161 -21.18 -3.12 -2.56
N HIS A 162 -20.51 -2.43 -3.51
CA HIS A 162 -19.19 -2.85 -4.01
C HIS A 162 -18.11 -2.73 -2.92
N LEU A 163 -18.10 -1.67 -2.13
CA LEU A 163 -17.19 -1.51 -1.01
C LEU A 163 -17.32 -2.64 0.01
N HIS A 164 -18.55 -3.13 0.28
CA HIS A 164 -18.75 -4.32 1.11
C HIS A 164 -18.05 -5.54 0.51
N HIS A 165 -18.20 -5.78 -0.79
CA HIS A 165 -17.53 -6.88 -1.47
C HIS A 165 -16.00 -6.74 -1.52
N PHE A 166 -15.49 -5.51 -1.48
CA PHE A 166 -14.04 -5.23 -1.38
C PHE A 166 -13.49 -5.37 0.05
N GLY A 167 -14.35 -5.70 1.03
CA GLY A 167 -13.99 -5.95 2.43
C GLY A 167 -14.12 -4.75 3.36
N TYR A 168 -14.53 -3.57 2.86
CA TYR A 168 -14.90 -2.43 3.71
C TYR A 168 -16.16 -2.74 4.51
N LYS A 169 -16.41 -1.95 5.56
CA LYS A 169 -17.60 -2.03 6.42
C LYS A 169 -18.48 -0.80 6.17
N PRO A 170 -19.28 -0.80 5.10
CA PRO A 170 -20.15 0.32 4.80
C PRO A 170 -21.35 0.38 5.74
N PHE A 171 -21.74 1.60 6.07
CA PHE A 171 -23.00 2.00 6.69
C PHE A 171 -23.67 2.96 5.72
N VAL A 172 -24.98 2.93 5.61
CA VAL A 172 -25.74 3.77 4.68
C VAL A 172 -26.70 4.68 5.43
N CYS A 173 -26.57 5.98 5.21
CA CYS A 173 -27.58 6.96 5.60
C CYS A 173 -28.38 7.37 4.35
N TYR A 174 -29.64 6.89 4.25
CA TYR A 174 -30.55 7.19 3.13
C TYR A 174 -31.82 7.81 3.66
N PRO A 175 -31.82 9.12 4.04
CA PRO A 175 -32.90 9.75 4.79
C PRO A 175 -34.22 9.83 4.04
N LYS A 176 -34.16 9.97 2.73
CA LYS A 176 -35.34 10.09 1.86
C LYS A 176 -35.30 9.02 0.78
N ARG A 177 -35.78 7.82 1.12
CA ARG A 177 -35.82 6.68 0.20
C ARG A 177 -36.77 6.95 -0.97
N THR A 178 -36.33 6.71 -2.19
CA THR A 178 -37.12 6.86 -3.42
C THR A 178 -37.90 5.58 -3.69
N PRO A 179 -39.25 5.63 -3.75
CA PRO A 179 -40.10 4.44 -3.89
C PRO A 179 -40.24 4.00 -5.36
N LYS A 180 -39.12 3.89 -6.09
CA LYS A 180 -39.06 3.34 -7.44
C LYS A 180 -38.37 1.98 -7.42
N PRO A 181 -38.74 1.01 -8.30
CA PRO A 181 -38.18 -0.36 -8.31
C PRO A 181 -36.67 -0.42 -8.29
N LEU A 182 -36.00 0.43 -9.05
CA LEU A 182 -34.52 0.50 -9.09
C LEU A 182 -33.95 0.73 -7.69
N TYR A 183 -34.36 1.79 -7.00
CA TYR A 183 -33.79 2.14 -5.69
C TYR A 183 -34.21 1.15 -4.59
N THR A 184 -35.45 0.65 -4.63
CA THR A 184 -35.89 -0.40 -3.70
C THR A 184 -35.08 -1.69 -3.90
N GLY A 185 -34.74 -2.03 -5.14
CA GLY A 185 -33.86 -3.15 -5.47
C GLY A 185 -32.47 -2.98 -4.87
N LEU A 186 -31.85 -1.79 -4.99
CA LEU A 186 -30.56 -1.48 -4.39
C LEU A 186 -30.56 -1.58 -2.86
N VAL A 187 -31.65 -1.08 -2.21
CA VAL A 187 -31.82 -1.23 -0.76
C VAL A 187 -31.90 -2.70 -0.37
N THR A 188 -32.71 -3.50 -1.07
CA THR A 188 -32.85 -4.95 -0.82
C THR A 188 -31.52 -5.67 -0.97
N GLN A 189 -30.71 -5.31 -1.99
CA GLN A 189 -29.37 -5.87 -2.18
C GLN A 189 -28.44 -5.57 -0.98
N LEU A 190 -28.41 -4.34 -0.49
CA LEU A 190 -27.62 -3.95 0.68
C LEU A 190 -28.12 -4.61 1.97
N GLU A 191 -29.42 -4.70 2.17
CA GLU A 191 -30.03 -5.40 3.31
C GLU A 191 -29.70 -6.90 3.28
N SER A 192 -29.65 -7.53 2.09
CA SER A 192 -29.24 -8.93 1.94
C SER A 192 -27.77 -9.19 2.32
N LEU A 193 -26.92 -8.17 2.22
CA LEU A 193 -25.53 -8.19 2.67
C LEU A 193 -25.37 -7.78 4.14
N SER A 194 -26.50 -7.54 4.85
CA SER A 194 -26.51 -7.05 6.23
C SER A 194 -25.79 -5.71 6.42
N VAL A 195 -25.80 -4.85 5.38
CA VAL A 195 -25.26 -3.50 5.49
C VAL A 195 -26.22 -2.65 6.32
N PRO A 196 -25.74 -2.03 7.44
CA PRO A 196 -26.59 -1.26 8.32
C PRO A 196 -27.08 0.04 7.65
N PHE A 197 -28.41 0.30 7.77
CA PHE A 197 -29.02 1.57 7.42
C PHE A 197 -29.24 2.41 8.68
N LEU A 198 -28.67 3.62 8.68
CA LEU A 198 -28.77 4.57 9.77
C LEU A 198 -29.76 5.70 9.42
N SER A 199 -30.61 6.09 10.34
CA SER A 199 -31.34 7.34 10.24
C SER A 199 -30.42 8.53 10.57
N VAL A 200 -30.84 9.74 10.23
CA VAL A 200 -30.08 10.95 10.58
C VAL A 200 -29.92 11.12 12.08
N GLY A 201 -30.90 10.65 12.87
CA GLY A 201 -30.84 10.68 14.33
C GLY A 201 -29.89 9.63 14.95
N ASP A 202 -29.62 8.56 14.22
CA ASP A 202 -28.71 7.50 14.67
C ASP A 202 -27.22 7.83 14.39
N LEU A 203 -26.94 8.88 13.62
CA LEU A 203 -25.57 9.29 13.33
C LEU A 203 -24.90 9.86 14.59
N PRO A 204 -23.69 9.40 14.94
CA PRO A 204 -22.95 9.88 16.12
C PRO A 204 -22.70 11.38 16.04
N GLN A 205 -22.67 12.07 17.16
CA GLN A 205 -22.48 13.53 17.21
C GLN A 205 -21.20 13.94 16.46
N ASN A 206 -20.11 13.19 16.65
CA ASN A 206 -18.86 13.36 15.93
C ASN A 206 -18.66 12.16 14.99
N LEU A 207 -18.80 12.37 13.69
CA LEU A 207 -18.70 11.31 12.67
C LEU A 207 -17.31 10.65 12.63
N SER A 208 -16.25 11.37 13.02
CA SER A 208 -14.89 10.83 13.03
C SER A 208 -14.63 9.78 14.12
N ASP A 209 -15.56 9.58 15.06
CA ASP A 209 -15.38 8.56 16.10
C ASP A 209 -15.74 7.16 15.59
N ASP A 210 -16.73 7.08 14.70
CA ASP A 210 -17.23 5.80 14.20
C ASP A 210 -16.88 5.50 12.76
N PHE A 211 -16.49 6.52 11.97
CA PHE A 211 -16.19 6.35 10.55
C PHE A 211 -14.78 6.85 10.20
N ASP A 212 -14.13 6.13 9.30
CA ASP A 212 -12.83 6.48 8.75
C ASP A 212 -12.97 7.26 7.44
N LEU A 213 -14.09 7.01 6.72
CA LEU A 213 -14.39 7.57 5.40
C LEU A 213 -15.87 7.89 5.28
N ILE A 214 -16.20 9.02 4.66
CA ILE A 214 -17.59 9.40 4.32
C ILE A 214 -17.70 9.54 2.80
N VAL A 215 -18.69 8.90 2.20
CA VAL A 215 -19.06 9.06 0.80
C VAL A 215 -20.28 10.00 0.72
N ASP A 216 -20.05 11.19 0.21
CA ASP A 216 -21.10 12.17 -0.10
C ASP A 216 -21.67 11.85 -1.49
N ALA A 217 -22.83 11.23 -1.49
CA ALA A 217 -23.65 10.90 -2.66
C ALA A 217 -25.04 11.52 -2.56
N MET A 218 -25.16 12.71 -1.95
CA MET A 218 -26.48 13.34 -1.76
C MET A 218 -26.99 13.96 -3.06
N PHE A 219 -26.19 14.81 -3.70
CA PHE A 219 -26.61 15.55 -4.89
C PHE A 219 -25.53 15.52 -5.96
N GLY A 220 -25.93 15.29 -7.22
CA GLY A 220 -25.07 15.36 -8.41
C GLY A 220 -25.45 16.54 -9.30
N PHE A 221 -24.96 16.52 -10.55
CA PHE A 221 -25.10 17.63 -11.50
C PHE A 221 -26.57 18.04 -11.82
N SER A 222 -27.53 17.15 -11.65
CA SER A 222 -28.95 17.44 -11.95
C SER A 222 -29.69 18.17 -10.81
N PHE A 223 -29.03 18.43 -9.68
CA PHE A 223 -29.63 19.11 -8.55
C PHE A 223 -29.73 20.63 -8.79
N HIS A 224 -30.90 21.21 -8.44
CA HIS A 224 -31.16 22.63 -8.54
C HIS A 224 -31.77 23.18 -7.25
N GLY A 225 -31.42 24.41 -6.90
CA GLY A 225 -31.95 25.14 -5.76
C GLY A 225 -31.23 24.85 -4.44
N GLN A 226 -31.89 25.24 -3.34
CA GLN A 226 -31.30 25.06 -2.00
C GLN A 226 -31.61 23.67 -1.43
N PRO A 227 -30.65 23.01 -0.79
CA PRO A 227 -30.88 21.78 -0.07
C PRO A 227 -31.98 21.98 1.01
N ARG A 228 -32.88 21.02 1.13
CA ARG A 228 -33.97 21.04 2.14
C ARG A 228 -33.68 20.00 3.23
N PRO A 229 -34.24 20.18 4.43
CA PRO A 229 -34.10 19.18 5.49
C PRO A 229 -34.44 17.75 5.04
N PRO A 230 -33.64 16.76 5.44
CA PRO A 230 -32.54 16.84 6.39
C PRO A 230 -31.16 17.05 5.74
N PHE A 231 -31.08 17.27 4.43
CA PHE A 231 -29.82 17.34 3.69
C PHE A 231 -29.03 18.62 3.96
N ASP A 232 -29.69 19.74 4.19
CA ASP A 232 -29.05 21.00 4.59
C ASP A 232 -28.20 20.83 5.87
N VAL A 233 -28.79 20.18 6.88
CA VAL A 233 -28.10 19.88 8.15
C VAL A 233 -26.94 18.92 7.93
N LEU A 234 -27.11 17.91 7.07
CA LEU A 234 -26.05 16.96 6.76
C LEU A 234 -24.86 17.64 6.03
N ILE A 235 -25.15 18.53 5.07
CA ILE A 235 -24.12 19.29 4.35
C ILE A 235 -23.36 20.19 5.32
N GLN A 236 -24.03 20.97 6.16
CA GLN A 236 -23.38 21.82 7.18
C GLN A 236 -22.50 20.98 8.12
N ARG A 237 -22.99 19.82 8.52
CA ARG A 237 -22.25 18.91 9.39
C ARG A 237 -20.97 18.37 8.72
N LEU A 238 -21.03 17.99 7.43
CA LEU A 238 -19.87 17.55 6.67
C LEU A 238 -18.91 18.71 6.38
N ALA A 239 -19.41 19.88 6.05
CA ALA A 239 -18.60 21.07 5.82
C ALA A 239 -17.80 21.45 7.07
N SER A 240 -18.38 21.28 8.27
CA SER A 240 -17.68 21.55 9.53
C SER A 240 -16.53 20.60 9.86
N LEU A 241 -16.49 19.40 9.25
CA LEU A 241 -15.40 18.44 9.43
C LEU A 241 -14.11 18.86 8.69
N SER A 242 -14.22 19.76 7.73
CA SER A 242 -13.14 20.17 6.81
C SER A 242 -12.15 21.17 7.40
N GLY A 243 -11.94 21.26 8.70
CA GLY A 243 -11.08 22.30 9.27
C GLY A 243 -10.35 21.97 10.57
N ILE A 244 -10.57 20.81 11.14
CA ILE A 244 -10.05 20.52 12.48
C ILE A 244 -8.88 19.53 12.38
N ASP A 245 -7.68 20.06 12.19
CA ASP A 245 -6.45 19.31 12.44
C ASP A 245 -5.93 19.72 13.83
N ASN A 246 -6.36 18.98 14.86
CA ASN A 246 -5.91 19.19 16.24
C ASN A 246 -4.67 18.33 16.57
N GLY A 247 -3.94 17.85 15.56
CA GLY A 247 -2.64 17.14 15.74
C GLY A 247 -2.70 15.76 16.42
N PHE A 248 -3.85 15.37 17.00
CA PHE A 248 -3.97 14.14 17.80
C PHE A 248 -5.05 13.17 17.36
N LYS A 249 -5.91 13.54 16.41
CA LYS A 249 -6.97 12.65 15.92
C LYS A 249 -6.99 12.59 14.40
N ARG A 250 -6.99 11.38 13.84
CA ARG A 250 -7.09 11.15 12.40
C ARG A 250 -8.38 11.81 11.88
N LYS A 251 -8.24 12.68 10.89
CA LYS A 251 -9.36 13.31 10.22
C LYS A 251 -10.12 12.26 9.41
N VAL A 252 -11.47 12.22 9.54
CA VAL A 252 -12.32 11.45 8.64
C VAL A 252 -12.19 12.03 7.21
N ALA A 253 -11.94 11.19 6.21
CA ALA A 253 -11.84 11.64 4.83
C ALA A 253 -13.23 11.72 4.17
N ILE A 254 -13.45 12.69 3.29
CA ILE A 254 -14.70 12.88 2.56
C ILE A 254 -14.46 12.66 1.07
N VAL A 255 -15.25 11.77 0.47
CA VAL A 255 -15.28 11.48 -0.97
C VAL A 255 -16.62 11.97 -1.52
N SER A 256 -16.63 12.97 -2.39
CA SER A 256 -17.84 13.43 -3.07
C SER A 256 -18.00 12.78 -4.43
N VAL A 257 -19.22 12.34 -4.73
CA VAL A 257 -19.61 11.71 -5.99
C VAL A 257 -20.12 12.77 -6.95
N ASP A 258 -19.51 12.88 -8.10
CA ASP A 258 -19.85 13.74 -9.24
C ASP A 258 -19.73 15.25 -8.97
N VAL A 259 -20.49 15.79 -8.04
CA VAL A 259 -20.46 17.20 -7.59
C VAL A 259 -20.51 17.21 -6.07
N PRO A 260 -19.61 17.95 -5.38
CA PRO A 260 -19.70 18.08 -3.93
C PRO A 260 -21.03 18.69 -3.52
N SER A 261 -21.73 18.06 -2.56
CA SER A 261 -23.04 18.54 -2.15
C SER A 261 -22.96 19.93 -1.50
N GLY A 262 -23.87 20.80 -1.91
CA GLY A 262 -23.85 22.23 -1.57
C GLY A 262 -23.15 23.13 -2.59
N TRP A 263 -22.52 22.56 -3.61
CA TRP A 263 -21.88 23.31 -4.69
C TRP A 263 -22.85 23.61 -5.85
N HIS A 264 -22.67 24.78 -6.49
CA HIS A 264 -23.25 25.04 -7.80
C HIS A 264 -22.49 24.27 -8.87
N VAL A 265 -23.21 23.60 -9.81
CA VAL A 265 -22.63 22.64 -10.77
C VAL A 265 -21.58 23.26 -11.69
N GLU A 266 -21.64 24.56 -11.96
CA GLU A 266 -20.70 25.26 -12.83
C GLU A 266 -19.79 26.20 -12.04
N GLU A 267 -20.30 26.91 -11.04
CA GLU A 267 -19.57 27.96 -10.34
C GLU A 267 -18.84 27.46 -9.07
N GLY A 268 -19.14 26.23 -8.60
CA GLY A 268 -18.52 25.66 -7.40
C GLY A 268 -19.18 26.12 -6.11
N ASP A 269 -18.42 26.20 -5.03
CA ASP A 269 -18.88 26.59 -3.70
C ASP A 269 -19.03 28.11 -3.59
N ILE A 270 -20.16 28.65 -4.06
CA ILE A 270 -20.42 30.09 -4.10
C ILE A 270 -20.58 30.68 -2.68
N SER A 271 -21.26 29.93 -1.80
CA SER A 271 -21.53 30.38 -0.43
C SER A 271 -20.35 30.21 0.52
N GLY A 272 -19.41 29.34 0.18
CA GLY A 272 -18.34 28.89 1.06
C GLY A 272 -18.79 27.87 2.12
N GLU A 273 -20.08 27.49 2.12
CA GLU A 273 -20.69 26.55 3.06
C GLU A 273 -20.85 25.13 2.51
N GLY A 274 -20.42 24.90 1.28
CA GLY A 274 -20.43 23.59 0.64
C GLY A 274 -19.40 22.64 1.24
N ILE A 275 -19.60 21.35 0.98
CA ILE A 275 -18.66 20.30 1.41
C ILE A 275 -17.30 20.54 0.73
N LYS A 276 -16.21 20.42 1.49
CA LYS A 276 -14.82 20.47 0.98
C LYS A 276 -14.23 19.06 1.02
N PRO A 277 -14.44 18.25 -0.02
CA PRO A 277 -14.01 16.86 0.00
C PRO A 277 -12.50 16.72 -0.16
N ASP A 278 -11.95 15.63 0.41
CA ASP A 278 -10.56 15.20 0.20
C ASP A 278 -10.41 14.50 -1.16
N MET A 279 -11.49 13.86 -1.64
CA MET A 279 -11.55 13.22 -2.94
C MET A 279 -12.83 13.61 -3.69
N LEU A 280 -12.67 13.94 -4.96
CA LEU A 280 -13.78 14.09 -5.91
C LEU A 280 -13.72 12.97 -6.95
N VAL A 281 -14.82 12.25 -7.14
CA VAL A 281 -14.99 11.26 -8.20
C VAL A 281 -15.98 11.81 -9.22
N SER A 282 -15.47 12.44 -10.26
CA SER A 282 -16.28 12.91 -11.39
C SER A 282 -16.74 11.74 -12.26
N LEU A 283 -17.96 11.80 -12.77
CA LEU A 283 -18.56 10.75 -13.60
C LEU A 283 -18.78 11.26 -15.01
N THR A 284 -18.60 10.42 -16.03
CA THR A 284 -18.70 10.75 -17.48
C THR A 284 -17.60 11.72 -17.91
N ALA A 285 -17.58 12.92 -17.37
CA ALA A 285 -16.52 13.92 -17.42
C ALA A 285 -16.70 14.88 -16.23
N PRO A 286 -15.63 15.59 -15.77
CA PRO A 286 -15.77 16.57 -14.71
C PRO A 286 -16.72 17.70 -15.09
N LYS A 287 -17.55 18.15 -14.14
CA LYS A 287 -18.41 19.34 -14.30
C LYS A 287 -17.57 20.60 -14.11
N LEU A 288 -18.02 21.74 -14.63
CA LEU A 288 -17.29 23.01 -14.55
C LEU A 288 -16.90 23.39 -13.12
N CYS A 289 -17.72 23.07 -12.13
CA CYS A 289 -17.38 23.30 -10.71
C CYS A 289 -16.10 22.59 -10.26
N ALA A 290 -15.78 21.45 -10.86
CA ALA A 290 -14.58 20.69 -10.51
C ALA A 290 -13.26 21.44 -10.78
N LYS A 291 -13.29 22.52 -11.60
CA LYS A 291 -12.17 23.47 -11.74
C LYS A 291 -11.83 24.20 -10.44
N LYS A 292 -12.80 24.29 -9.52
CA LYS A 292 -12.64 24.91 -8.19
C LYS A 292 -12.29 23.91 -7.10
N PHE A 293 -12.21 22.62 -7.44
CA PHE A 293 -11.82 21.59 -6.49
C PHE A 293 -10.32 21.70 -6.17
N ILE A 294 -10.02 21.84 -4.88
CA ILE A 294 -8.65 22.00 -4.35
C ILE A 294 -8.21 20.81 -3.51
N GLY A 295 -9.07 19.80 -3.35
CA GLY A 295 -8.73 18.59 -2.60
C GLY A 295 -7.60 17.79 -3.30
N PRO A 296 -6.90 16.92 -2.54
CA PRO A 296 -5.71 16.24 -3.03
C PRO A 296 -5.98 15.15 -4.07
N HIS A 297 -7.23 14.67 -4.19
CA HIS A 297 -7.52 13.48 -5.01
C HIS A 297 -8.69 13.72 -5.94
N HIS A 298 -8.43 13.83 -7.25
CA HIS A 298 -9.46 13.93 -8.28
C HIS A 298 -9.40 12.73 -9.21
N PHE A 299 -10.51 12.01 -9.33
CA PHE A 299 -10.66 10.85 -10.20
C PHE A 299 -11.80 11.06 -11.19
N LEU A 300 -11.64 10.46 -12.36
CA LEU A 300 -12.68 10.31 -13.36
C LEU A 300 -13.14 8.86 -13.39
N GLY A 301 -14.45 8.64 -13.23
CA GLY A 301 -15.16 7.38 -13.43
C GLY A 301 -16.08 7.44 -14.63
N GLY A 302 -16.82 6.36 -14.86
CA GLY A 302 -17.78 6.30 -15.97
C GLY A 302 -17.14 5.86 -17.29
N ARG A 303 -16.39 4.76 -17.25
CA ARG A 303 -15.78 4.14 -18.43
C ARG A 303 -16.83 3.53 -19.38
N PHE A 304 -17.85 4.31 -19.71
CA PHE A 304 -18.93 3.92 -20.62
C PHE A 304 -19.18 4.96 -21.74
N VAL A 305 -18.42 6.06 -21.77
CA VAL A 305 -18.60 7.12 -22.78
C VAL A 305 -18.11 6.62 -24.14
N PRO A 306 -18.98 6.49 -25.16
CA PRO A 306 -18.57 5.99 -26.46
C PRO A 306 -17.84 7.07 -27.28
N PRO A 307 -17.01 6.68 -28.28
CA PRO A 307 -16.28 7.61 -29.12
C PRO A 307 -17.18 8.65 -29.84
N SER A 308 -18.41 8.30 -30.18
CA SER A 308 -19.38 9.23 -30.79
C SER A 308 -19.72 10.42 -29.90
N ILE A 309 -19.85 10.22 -28.60
CA ILE A 309 -20.06 11.28 -27.61
C ILE A 309 -18.78 12.12 -27.47
N VAL A 310 -17.62 11.43 -27.33
CA VAL A 310 -16.31 12.11 -27.25
C VAL A 310 -16.12 13.06 -28.43
N HIS A 311 -16.40 12.60 -29.64
CA HIS A 311 -16.31 13.44 -30.86
C HIS A 311 -17.32 14.57 -30.88
N LYS A 312 -18.60 14.28 -30.55
CA LYS A 312 -19.68 15.29 -30.63
C LYS A 312 -19.43 16.47 -29.69
N TYR A 313 -18.93 16.21 -28.48
CA TYR A 313 -18.70 17.25 -27.47
C TYR A 313 -17.22 17.69 -27.38
N GLY A 314 -16.35 17.18 -28.26
CA GLY A 314 -14.93 17.53 -28.26
C GLY A 314 -14.22 17.20 -26.95
N LEU A 315 -14.60 16.07 -26.31
CA LEU A 315 -14.07 15.70 -25.00
C LEU A 315 -12.64 15.20 -25.11
N ASN A 316 -11.75 15.79 -24.34
CA ASN A 316 -10.42 15.26 -24.09
C ASN A 316 -10.41 14.56 -22.73
N LEU A 317 -10.52 13.24 -22.72
CA LEU A 317 -10.56 12.42 -21.53
C LEU A 317 -9.31 11.52 -21.48
N PRO A 318 -8.68 11.33 -20.32
CA PRO A 318 -7.53 10.47 -20.19
C PRO A 318 -7.91 9.00 -20.43
N PRO A 319 -6.99 8.17 -20.98
CA PRO A 319 -7.23 6.76 -21.13
C PRO A 319 -7.26 6.07 -19.76
N TYR A 320 -8.22 5.18 -19.57
CA TYR A 320 -8.31 4.35 -18.36
C TYR A 320 -7.20 3.28 -18.37
N PRO A 321 -6.42 3.11 -17.28
CA PRO A 321 -5.37 2.10 -17.21
C PRO A 321 -5.94 0.67 -17.27
N GLY A 322 -5.50 -0.14 -18.21
CA GLY A 322 -5.90 -1.54 -18.31
C GLY A 322 -7.41 -1.75 -18.19
N THR A 323 -7.84 -2.50 -17.16
CA THR A 323 -9.25 -2.80 -16.85
C THR A 323 -9.85 -1.89 -15.77
N SER A 324 -9.13 -0.84 -15.32
CA SER A 324 -9.60 0.06 -14.27
C SER A 324 -10.90 0.78 -14.65
N MET A 325 -11.78 0.95 -13.68
CA MET A 325 -13.04 1.71 -13.83
C MET A 325 -12.88 3.19 -13.49
N CYS A 326 -11.71 3.59 -13.00
CA CYS A 326 -11.39 4.98 -12.69
C CYS A 326 -9.99 5.34 -13.18
N VAL A 327 -9.75 6.63 -13.37
CA VAL A 327 -8.45 7.20 -13.69
C VAL A 327 -8.24 8.50 -12.92
N ARG A 328 -7.06 8.71 -12.37
CA ARG A 328 -6.71 9.98 -11.70
C ARG A 328 -6.52 11.09 -12.72
N ILE A 329 -7.15 12.24 -12.50
CA ILE A 329 -7.07 13.41 -13.38
C ILE A 329 -6.46 14.65 -12.69
N GLY A 330 -6.47 14.70 -11.36
CA GLY A 330 -5.78 15.77 -10.62
C GLY A 330 -4.27 15.48 -10.51
N LYS A 331 -3.49 16.52 -10.19
CA LYS A 331 -2.08 16.38 -9.85
C LYS A 331 -1.96 15.49 -8.61
N LEU A 332 -0.95 14.62 -8.59
CA LEU A 332 -0.59 13.95 -7.35
C LEU A 332 -0.24 15.03 -6.30
N PRO A 333 -0.74 14.91 -5.07
CA PRO A 333 -0.33 15.82 -4.00
C PRO A 333 1.19 15.81 -3.93
N SER A 334 1.81 16.97 -4.00
CA SER A 334 3.22 17.09 -3.67
C SER A 334 3.37 16.81 -2.17
N VAL A 335 4.06 15.72 -1.85
CA VAL A 335 4.39 15.45 -0.45
C VAL A 335 5.37 16.53 0.00
N ASP A 336 4.96 17.36 0.95
CA ASP A 336 5.90 18.26 1.63
C ASP A 336 6.78 17.41 2.56
N VAL A 337 7.96 17.05 2.06
CA VAL A 337 8.92 16.23 2.80
C VAL A 337 9.34 16.93 4.10
N SER A 338 9.27 18.26 4.17
CA SER A 338 9.65 19.03 5.36
C SER A 338 8.64 18.89 6.51
N SER A 339 7.38 18.54 6.18
CA SER A 339 6.32 18.31 7.16
C SER A 339 6.31 16.88 7.74
N LEU A 340 7.03 15.94 7.12
CA LEU A 340 7.13 14.55 7.58
C LEU A 340 8.00 14.48 8.84
N ARG A 341 7.37 14.56 10.01
CA ARG A 341 8.03 14.51 11.32
C ARG A 341 7.30 13.54 12.22
N GLU A 342 8.04 12.60 12.79
CA GLU A 342 7.56 11.76 13.89
C GLU A 342 8.14 12.26 15.22
N ASN A 343 7.34 12.17 16.27
CA ASN A 343 7.80 12.40 17.63
C ASN A 343 8.10 11.03 18.25
N TYR A 344 9.38 10.78 18.50
CA TYR A 344 9.81 9.52 19.08
C TYR A 344 9.55 9.50 20.58
N ILE A 345 9.02 8.38 21.08
CA ILE A 345 8.83 8.13 22.51
C ILE A 345 9.51 6.80 22.82
N SER A 346 10.70 6.85 23.40
CA SER A 346 11.50 5.68 23.72
C SER A 346 12.19 5.85 25.08
N PRO A 347 12.59 4.75 25.75
CA PRO A 347 13.46 4.82 26.92
C PRO A 347 14.79 5.49 26.60
N GLU A 348 15.39 6.15 27.58
CA GLU A 348 16.76 6.70 27.47
C GLU A 348 17.78 5.58 27.25
N LEU A 349 18.86 5.89 26.54
CA LEU A 349 20.00 5.02 26.32
C LEU A 349 21.24 5.59 27.01
N LEU A 350 21.54 5.10 28.19
CA LEU A 350 22.66 5.57 29.03
C LEU A 350 23.83 4.58 28.98
N GLU A 351 25.04 5.08 29.22
CA GLU A 351 26.29 4.31 29.14
C GLU A 351 26.32 3.16 30.16
N ASP A 352 25.72 3.33 31.33
CA ASP A 352 25.63 2.31 32.39
C ASP A 352 24.58 1.21 32.12
N GLN A 353 23.73 1.39 31.12
CA GLN A 353 22.66 0.47 30.76
C GLN A 353 22.98 -0.44 29.56
N VAL A 354 24.13 -0.20 28.91
CA VAL A 354 24.53 -0.95 27.74
C VAL A 354 25.60 -2.01 28.07
N MET A 355 25.71 -3.00 27.19
CA MET A 355 26.70 -4.05 27.33
C MET A 355 28.10 -3.48 27.08
N ALA A 356 29.12 -3.97 27.80
CA ALA A 356 30.50 -3.56 27.60
C ALA A 356 31.04 -3.93 26.21
N ASP A 357 30.56 -5.03 25.64
CA ASP A 357 30.89 -5.47 24.29
C ASP A 357 29.78 -5.08 23.30
N PRO A 358 30.09 -4.34 22.22
CA PRO A 358 29.06 -3.86 21.28
C PRO A 358 28.41 -4.98 20.47
N VAL A 359 29.04 -6.14 20.29
CA VAL A 359 28.42 -7.29 19.63
C VAL A 359 27.31 -7.87 20.51
N ASP A 360 27.53 -7.94 21.81
CA ASP A 360 26.50 -8.39 22.76
C ASP A 360 25.34 -7.38 22.83
N GLN A 361 25.67 -6.08 22.79
CA GLN A 361 24.67 -5.02 22.71
C GLN A 361 23.85 -5.09 21.40
N PHE A 362 24.52 -5.40 20.29
CA PHE A 362 23.84 -5.61 19.01
C PHE A 362 22.87 -6.80 19.09
N HIS A 363 23.32 -7.94 19.62
CA HIS A 363 22.47 -9.13 19.78
C HIS A 363 21.24 -8.84 20.64
N LYS A 364 21.40 -8.15 21.77
CA LYS A 364 20.28 -7.73 22.62
C LYS A 364 19.25 -6.94 21.84
N TRP A 365 19.66 -5.93 21.10
CA TRP A 365 18.74 -5.10 20.32
C TRP A 365 18.15 -5.83 19.11
N PHE A 366 18.91 -6.72 18.49
CA PHE A 366 18.44 -7.55 17.40
C PHE A 366 17.35 -8.54 17.85
N ASP A 367 17.55 -9.18 19.00
CA ASP A 367 16.55 -10.09 19.59
C ASP A 367 15.26 -9.35 19.96
N GLU A 368 15.38 -8.13 20.49
CA GLU A 368 14.22 -7.26 20.76
C GLU A 368 13.50 -6.87 19.45
N ALA A 369 14.23 -6.62 18.36
CA ALA A 369 13.64 -6.34 17.06
C ALA A 369 12.89 -7.57 16.48
N VAL A 370 13.45 -8.77 16.64
CA VAL A 370 12.77 -10.03 16.27
C VAL A 370 11.52 -10.24 17.13
N ALA A 371 11.63 -10.05 18.44
CA ALA A 371 10.51 -10.22 19.39
C ALA A 371 9.36 -9.22 19.13
N ALA A 372 9.69 -8.02 18.66
CA ALA A 372 8.71 -7.01 18.25
C ALA A 372 8.00 -7.34 16.92
N GLY A 373 8.34 -8.44 16.26
CA GLY A 373 7.71 -8.89 15.02
C GLY A 373 8.06 -8.04 13.80
N LEU A 374 9.21 -7.39 13.79
CA LEU A 374 9.64 -6.60 12.63
C LEU A 374 9.83 -7.49 11.40
N GLN A 375 9.36 -6.99 10.26
CA GLN A 375 9.60 -7.67 8.99
C GLN A 375 11.07 -7.51 8.59
N GLU A 376 11.78 -8.61 8.33
CA GLU A 376 13.20 -8.64 7.94
C GLU A 376 14.13 -7.80 8.84
N PRO A 377 14.18 -8.04 10.17
CA PRO A 377 15.04 -7.26 11.08
C PRO A 377 16.53 -7.37 10.74
N ASN A 378 16.92 -8.39 9.99
CA ASN A 378 18.28 -8.63 9.47
C ASN A 378 18.57 -7.89 8.15
N ALA A 379 17.64 -7.09 7.60
CA ALA A 379 17.92 -6.23 6.47
C ALA A 379 18.80 -5.06 6.91
N MET A 380 19.85 -4.78 6.14
CA MET A 380 20.79 -3.70 6.44
C MET A 380 21.23 -2.96 5.18
N ALA A 381 21.43 -1.66 5.28
CA ALA A 381 22.08 -0.90 4.24
C ALA A 381 23.60 -1.13 4.31
N LEU A 382 24.18 -1.67 3.24
CA LEU A 382 25.61 -1.82 3.08
C LEU A 382 26.15 -0.67 2.22
N SER A 383 27.00 0.15 2.78
CA SER A 383 27.70 1.24 2.09
C SER A 383 29.14 0.84 1.79
N THR A 384 29.55 1.05 0.55
CA THR A 384 30.90 0.75 0.04
C THR A 384 31.40 1.88 -0.84
N CYS A 385 32.68 1.99 -1.00
CA CYS A 385 33.34 3.06 -1.73
C CYS A 385 34.59 2.51 -2.41
N GLY A 386 34.77 2.75 -3.70
CA GLY A 386 36.01 2.44 -4.41
C GLY A 386 37.10 3.51 -4.20
N ARG A 387 38.22 3.40 -4.92
CA ARG A 387 39.36 4.35 -4.81
C ARG A 387 38.98 5.80 -5.14
N GLU A 388 37.98 6.00 -5.98
CA GLU A 388 37.53 7.35 -6.36
C GLU A 388 36.77 8.09 -5.25
N GLY A 389 36.52 7.46 -4.11
CA GLY A 389 35.79 8.08 -3.00
C GLY A 389 34.27 8.23 -3.24
N LYS A 390 33.71 7.68 -4.32
CA LYS A 390 32.26 7.75 -4.62
C LYS A 390 31.51 6.67 -3.85
N PRO A 391 30.74 7.01 -2.79
CA PRO A 391 30.00 6.01 -2.03
C PRO A 391 28.84 5.43 -2.83
N SER A 392 28.51 4.19 -2.55
CA SER A 392 27.30 3.54 -3.03
C SER A 392 26.68 2.69 -1.94
N SER A 393 25.33 2.66 -1.86
CA SER A 393 24.59 1.92 -0.84
C SER A 393 23.55 1.01 -1.47
N ARG A 394 23.23 -0.10 -0.81
CA ARG A 394 22.15 -1.04 -1.18
C ARG A 394 21.72 -1.85 0.03
N MET A 395 20.52 -2.39 -0.01
CA MET A 395 20.08 -3.34 1.01
C MET A 395 20.68 -4.71 0.76
N VAL A 396 21.14 -5.35 1.85
CA VAL A 396 21.58 -6.75 1.91
C VAL A 396 21.05 -7.38 3.20
N LEU A 397 21.11 -8.71 3.29
CA LEU A 397 20.65 -9.42 4.49
C LEU A 397 21.85 -9.89 5.31
N LEU A 398 21.86 -9.57 6.59
CA LEU A 398 22.79 -10.16 7.57
C LEU A 398 22.52 -11.67 7.64
N LYS A 399 23.60 -12.46 7.63
CA LYS A 399 23.54 -13.94 7.68
C LYS A 399 24.33 -14.54 8.84
N GLY A 400 25.12 -13.74 9.50
CA GLY A 400 25.86 -14.10 10.71
C GLY A 400 26.37 -12.85 11.39
N ALA A 401 26.31 -12.82 12.71
CA ALA A 401 26.96 -11.84 13.57
C ALA A 401 27.56 -12.59 14.76
N ASP A 402 28.86 -12.45 14.94
CA ASP A 402 29.61 -13.04 16.05
C ASP A 402 30.75 -12.10 16.46
N LYS A 403 31.58 -12.52 17.42
CA LYS A 403 32.73 -11.73 17.88
C LYS A 403 33.79 -11.50 16.78
N GLN A 404 33.74 -12.27 15.68
CA GLN A 404 34.63 -12.08 14.54
C GLN A 404 34.07 -11.08 13.53
N GLY A 405 32.77 -10.77 13.58
CA GLY A 405 32.14 -9.75 12.77
C GLY A 405 30.81 -10.15 12.12
N PHE A 406 30.45 -9.40 11.09
CA PHE A 406 29.15 -9.42 10.42
C PHE A 406 29.26 -10.01 9.02
N VAL A 407 28.49 -11.05 8.72
CA VAL A 407 28.59 -11.82 7.48
C VAL A 407 27.39 -11.59 6.57
N TRP A 408 27.66 -11.38 5.29
CA TRP A 408 26.66 -11.39 4.22
C TRP A 408 27.21 -12.09 2.98
N TYR A 409 26.32 -12.49 2.06
CA TYR A 409 26.70 -13.19 0.84
C TYR A 409 26.25 -12.43 -0.40
N THR A 410 27.07 -12.44 -1.45
CA THR A 410 26.82 -11.70 -2.69
C THR A 410 27.58 -12.31 -3.88
N ASN A 411 27.31 -11.76 -5.07
CA ASN A 411 28.07 -12.04 -6.28
C ASN A 411 29.36 -11.19 -6.28
N TYR A 412 30.52 -11.81 -6.43
CA TYR A 412 31.83 -11.15 -6.44
C TYR A 412 32.05 -10.27 -7.69
N GLY A 413 31.28 -10.46 -8.78
CA GLY A 413 31.26 -9.57 -9.94
C GLY A 413 30.42 -8.31 -9.75
N SER A 414 29.71 -8.16 -8.60
CA SER A 414 28.84 -7.02 -8.36
C SER A 414 29.61 -5.72 -8.11
N ARG A 415 28.92 -4.56 -8.23
CA ARG A 415 29.52 -3.24 -7.97
C ARG A 415 30.13 -3.16 -6.56
N LYS A 416 29.41 -3.61 -5.53
CA LYS A 416 29.91 -3.60 -4.14
C LYS A 416 31.17 -4.45 -3.96
N ALA A 417 31.25 -5.59 -4.63
CA ALA A 417 32.41 -6.46 -4.54
C ALA A 417 33.64 -5.86 -5.25
N ARG A 418 33.45 -5.16 -6.39
CA ARG A 418 34.54 -4.41 -7.03
C ARG A 418 35.04 -3.27 -6.14
N GLU A 419 34.11 -2.49 -5.55
CA GLU A 419 34.45 -1.42 -4.61
C GLU A 419 35.24 -1.97 -3.42
N LEU A 420 34.81 -3.10 -2.83
CA LEU A 420 35.52 -3.76 -1.72
C LEU A 420 36.88 -4.34 -2.10
N SER A 421 37.07 -4.72 -3.36
CA SER A 421 38.41 -5.16 -3.83
C SER A 421 39.40 -4.00 -3.94
N GLU A 422 38.92 -2.79 -4.15
CA GLU A 422 39.72 -1.56 -4.26
C GLU A 422 39.92 -0.88 -2.90
N ASN A 423 38.89 -0.91 -2.05
CA ASN A 423 38.87 -0.35 -0.72
C ASN A 423 38.10 -1.31 0.22
N PRO A 424 38.80 -2.12 1.02
CA PRO A 424 38.23 -3.17 1.84
C PRO A 424 37.59 -2.63 3.14
N HIS A 425 36.81 -1.53 3.06
CA HIS A 425 36.09 -0.94 4.18
C HIS A 425 34.64 -0.77 3.83
N ALA A 426 33.77 -0.96 4.82
CA ALA A 426 32.34 -0.79 4.66
C ALA A 426 31.69 -0.26 5.94
N SER A 427 30.48 0.27 5.75
CA SER A 427 29.55 0.59 6.83
C SER A 427 28.25 -0.17 6.61
N LEU A 428 27.75 -0.80 7.68
CA LEU A 428 26.46 -1.45 7.77
C LEU A 428 25.52 -0.56 8.58
N LEU A 429 24.28 -0.41 8.15
CA LEU A 429 23.29 0.36 8.88
C LEU A 429 21.98 -0.44 9.00
N PHE A 430 21.57 -0.71 10.22
CA PHE A 430 20.27 -1.26 10.58
C PHE A 430 19.35 -0.13 11.02
N PHE A 431 18.08 -0.20 10.61
CA PHE A 431 17.06 0.75 11.06
C PHE A 431 15.77 0.00 11.41
N TRP A 432 15.41 0.04 12.68
CA TRP A 432 14.24 -0.60 13.23
C TRP A 432 13.19 0.44 13.63
N ASN A 433 12.45 0.92 12.64
CA ASN A 433 11.53 2.05 12.78
C ASN A 433 10.54 1.90 13.94
N PRO A 434 9.82 0.78 14.15
CA PRO A 434 8.89 0.64 15.27
C PRO A 434 9.52 0.75 16.66
N LEU A 435 10.82 0.52 16.77
CA LEU A 435 11.59 0.65 18.01
C LEU A 435 12.33 1.99 18.10
N HIS A 436 12.26 2.81 17.06
CA HIS A 436 13.02 4.05 16.91
C HIS A 436 14.51 3.86 17.16
N ARG A 437 15.09 2.77 16.61
CA ARG A 437 16.49 2.39 16.80
C ARG A 437 17.25 2.29 15.49
N GLN A 438 18.52 2.67 15.57
CA GLN A 438 19.46 2.50 14.49
C GLN A 438 20.79 1.94 15.05
N VAL A 439 21.41 1.01 14.33
CA VAL A 439 22.76 0.54 14.63
C VAL A 439 23.62 0.68 13.39
N ARG A 440 24.74 1.38 13.52
CA ARG A 440 25.75 1.51 12.49
C ARG A 440 27.00 0.74 12.92
N VAL A 441 27.57 -0.04 12.00
CA VAL A 441 28.78 -0.84 12.23
C VAL A 441 29.77 -0.54 11.11
N GLU A 442 30.98 -0.15 11.45
CA GLU A 442 32.05 0.17 10.50
C GLU A 442 33.27 -0.68 10.75
N GLY A 443 33.97 -1.07 9.67
CA GLY A 443 35.15 -1.88 9.81
C GLY A 443 35.77 -2.34 8.49
N ALA A 444 36.82 -3.14 8.63
CA ALA A 444 37.49 -3.78 7.51
C ALA A 444 36.72 -5.01 7.03
N VAL A 445 36.74 -5.25 5.74
CA VAL A 445 36.01 -6.33 5.09
C VAL A 445 36.96 -7.31 4.41
N GLN A 446 36.74 -8.59 4.64
CA GLN A 446 37.43 -9.67 3.95
C GLN A 446 36.46 -10.73 3.44
N LYS A 447 36.87 -11.50 2.44
CA LYS A 447 36.09 -12.66 2.01
C LYS A 447 36.11 -13.73 3.11
N VAL A 448 34.99 -14.40 3.33
CA VAL A 448 34.98 -15.63 4.15
C VAL A 448 35.59 -16.78 3.37
N SER A 449 35.91 -17.88 4.04
CA SER A 449 36.49 -19.05 3.38
C SER A 449 35.56 -19.66 2.33
N ASP A 450 36.15 -20.41 1.40
CA ASP A 450 35.36 -21.11 0.38
C ASP A 450 34.46 -22.17 1.01
N GLU A 451 34.91 -22.85 2.07
CA GLU A 451 34.13 -23.84 2.81
C GLU A 451 32.95 -23.21 3.52
N GLU A 452 33.09 -22.01 4.07
CA GLU A 452 31.98 -21.25 4.70
C GLU A 452 30.98 -20.82 3.62
N SER A 453 31.49 -20.35 2.48
CA SER A 453 30.63 -19.96 1.34
C SER A 453 29.86 -21.14 0.75
N GLU A 454 30.52 -22.30 0.61
CA GLU A 454 29.91 -23.55 0.10
C GLU A 454 28.82 -24.05 1.03
N ARG A 455 29.11 -24.13 2.33
CA ARG A 455 28.15 -24.57 3.36
C ARG A 455 26.91 -23.69 3.37
N TYR A 456 27.08 -22.37 3.34
CA TYR A 456 25.94 -21.46 3.30
C TYR A 456 25.20 -21.52 1.97
N PHE A 457 25.89 -21.67 0.83
CA PHE A 457 25.25 -21.80 -0.48
C PHE A 457 24.26 -22.97 -0.50
N HIS A 458 24.68 -24.13 -0.01
CA HIS A 458 23.85 -25.35 0.01
C HIS A 458 22.76 -25.34 1.08
N SER A 459 22.86 -24.52 2.12
CA SER A 459 21.75 -24.33 3.09
C SER A 459 20.59 -23.50 2.53
N ARG A 460 20.78 -22.82 1.40
CA ARG A 460 19.77 -21.96 0.79
C ARG A 460 18.71 -22.79 0.04
N PRO A 461 17.46 -22.28 -0.07
CA PRO A 461 16.44 -22.90 -0.93
C PRO A 461 16.97 -23.07 -2.37
N ARG A 462 16.58 -24.16 -3.01
CA ARG A 462 17.05 -24.54 -4.36
C ARG A 462 16.87 -23.42 -5.40
N GLY A 463 15.69 -22.74 -5.41
CA GLY A 463 15.46 -21.60 -6.29
C GLY A 463 16.43 -20.45 -6.09
N SER A 464 16.91 -20.25 -4.84
CA SER A 464 17.92 -19.23 -4.53
C SER A 464 19.33 -19.63 -4.99
N GLN A 465 19.63 -20.94 -5.02
CA GLN A 465 20.88 -21.45 -5.57
C GLN A 465 20.92 -21.25 -7.08
N LEU A 466 19.83 -21.61 -7.79
CA LEU A 466 19.66 -21.40 -9.23
C LEU A 466 19.76 -19.90 -9.59
N GLY A 467 19.09 -19.03 -8.81
CA GLY A 467 19.14 -17.59 -9.00
C GLY A 467 20.54 -17.00 -8.88
N ALA A 468 21.38 -17.54 -7.99
CA ALA A 468 22.78 -17.13 -7.88
C ALA A 468 23.59 -17.51 -9.13
N GLY A 469 23.30 -18.67 -9.72
CA GLY A 469 23.93 -19.13 -10.97
C GLY A 469 23.46 -18.36 -12.21
N ALA A 470 22.17 -17.93 -12.22
CA ALA A 470 21.60 -17.22 -13.35
C ALA A 470 22.04 -15.75 -13.46
N SER A 471 22.42 -15.13 -12.34
CA SER A 471 22.62 -13.68 -12.28
C SER A 471 24.09 -13.28 -12.40
N LYS A 472 24.43 -12.52 -13.45
CA LYS A 472 25.65 -11.70 -13.51
C LYS A 472 25.33 -10.33 -12.88
N GLN A 473 25.33 -10.26 -11.56
CA GLN A 473 24.86 -9.11 -10.79
C GLN A 473 25.56 -7.79 -11.20
N SER A 474 24.79 -6.72 -11.33
CA SER A 474 25.24 -5.37 -11.72
C SER A 474 25.69 -5.23 -13.20
N THR A 475 25.28 -6.15 -14.07
CA THR A 475 25.47 -6.01 -15.52
C THR A 475 24.18 -5.52 -16.18
N VAL A 476 24.33 -4.82 -17.30
CA VAL A 476 23.19 -4.37 -18.10
C VAL A 476 22.60 -5.55 -18.87
N LEU A 477 21.29 -5.71 -18.82
CA LEU A 477 20.54 -6.74 -19.54
C LEU A 477 19.69 -6.11 -20.63
N ALA A 478 19.54 -6.80 -21.75
CA ALA A 478 18.66 -6.38 -22.85
C ALA A 478 17.17 -6.39 -22.45
N GLY A 479 16.83 -7.17 -21.42
CA GLY A 479 15.49 -7.25 -20.86
C GLY A 479 15.36 -8.37 -19.84
N ARG A 480 14.30 -8.34 -19.03
CA ARG A 480 14.04 -9.32 -17.98
C ARG A 480 13.93 -10.76 -18.50
N HIS A 481 13.45 -10.92 -19.73
CA HIS A 481 13.30 -12.23 -20.38
C HIS A 481 14.62 -13.01 -20.50
N VAL A 482 15.76 -12.29 -20.68
CA VAL A 482 17.09 -12.92 -20.74
C VAL A 482 17.42 -13.63 -19.42
N LEU A 483 17.17 -12.96 -18.29
CA LEU A 483 17.38 -13.54 -16.97
C LEU A 483 16.46 -14.73 -16.70
N TYR A 484 15.20 -14.62 -17.13
CA TYR A 484 14.22 -15.71 -17.02
C TYR A 484 14.63 -16.94 -17.83
N GLN A 485 15.14 -16.73 -19.04
CA GLN A 485 15.59 -17.86 -19.87
C GLN A 485 16.77 -18.59 -19.21
N VAL A 486 17.79 -17.86 -18.76
CA VAL A 486 18.94 -18.47 -18.08
C VAL A 486 18.52 -19.22 -16.80
N PHE A 487 17.59 -18.65 -16.03
CA PHE A 487 17.07 -19.32 -14.84
C PHE A 487 16.34 -20.63 -15.20
N LYS A 488 15.51 -20.61 -16.23
CA LYS A 488 14.76 -21.77 -16.72
C LYS A 488 15.70 -22.86 -17.25
N ASP A 489 16.73 -22.49 -18.01
CA ASP A 489 17.72 -23.45 -18.52
C ASP A 489 18.47 -24.16 -17.38
N LEU A 490 18.77 -23.42 -16.29
CA LEU A 490 19.38 -23.99 -15.09
C LEU A 490 18.38 -24.88 -14.32
N GLU A 491 17.13 -24.47 -14.21
CA GLU A 491 16.06 -25.26 -13.56
C GLU A 491 15.85 -26.60 -14.28
N GLU A 492 15.84 -26.57 -15.60
CA GLU A 492 15.73 -27.77 -16.43
C GLU A 492 16.98 -28.67 -16.29
N ARG A 493 18.18 -28.08 -16.32
CA ARG A 493 19.45 -28.81 -16.15
C ARG A 493 19.54 -29.59 -14.84
N TYR A 494 19.02 -29.03 -13.77
CA TYR A 494 19.08 -29.62 -12.42
C TYR A 494 17.71 -30.19 -11.99
N SER A 495 16.80 -30.47 -12.93
CA SER A 495 15.46 -31.00 -12.65
C SER A 495 15.49 -32.41 -12.03
N ASP A 496 16.58 -33.15 -12.25
CA ASP A 496 16.83 -34.48 -11.68
C ASP A 496 17.13 -34.50 -10.17
N GLY A 497 17.18 -33.33 -9.54
CA GLY A 497 17.52 -33.20 -8.11
C GLY A 497 19.03 -33.21 -7.81
N SER A 498 19.89 -33.25 -8.83
CA SER A 498 21.35 -33.21 -8.66
C SER A 498 21.80 -31.95 -7.91
N LEU A 499 22.99 -32.02 -7.31
CA LEU A 499 23.60 -30.92 -6.55
C LEU A 499 23.90 -29.75 -7.50
N ILE A 500 23.46 -28.55 -7.12
CA ILE A 500 23.75 -27.32 -7.85
C ILE A 500 25.11 -26.81 -7.33
N PRO A 501 26.16 -26.74 -8.17
CA PRO A 501 27.46 -26.27 -7.73
C PRO A 501 27.41 -24.78 -7.41
N ARG A 502 28.11 -24.37 -6.36
CA ARG A 502 28.28 -22.95 -6.04
C ARG A 502 29.08 -22.27 -7.16
N PRO A 503 28.59 -21.19 -7.75
CA PRO A 503 29.39 -20.43 -8.71
C PRO A 503 30.63 -19.83 -8.05
N GLU A 504 31.80 -19.89 -8.69
CA GLU A 504 33.06 -19.32 -8.18
C GLU A 504 32.93 -17.81 -7.89
N TYR A 505 32.11 -17.13 -8.65
CA TYR A 505 31.83 -15.69 -8.48
C TYR A 505 30.80 -15.39 -7.39
N TRP A 506 30.41 -16.36 -6.55
CA TRP A 506 29.45 -16.14 -5.47
C TRP A 506 30.00 -16.62 -4.12
N GLY A 507 29.90 -15.79 -3.10
CA GLY A 507 30.37 -16.14 -1.76
C GLY A 507 30.14 -15.03 -0.74
N GLY A 508 30.74 -15.18 0.42
CA GLY A 508 30.54 -14.32 1.57
C GLY A 508 31.62 -13.27 1.77
N TYR A 509 31.25 -12.23 2.47
CA TYR A 509 32.13 -11.24 3.07
C TYR A 509 31.84 -11.16 4.58
N ARG A 510 32.90 -10.90 5.36
CA ARG A 510 32.86 -10.60 6.78
C ARG A 510 33.42 -9.21 7.01
N LEU A 511 32.66 -8.37 7.72
CA LEU A 511 33.15 -7.10 8.25
C LEU A 511 33.61 -7.32 9.68
N THR A 512 34.91 -7.08 9.95
CA THR A 512 35.49 -7.04 11.29
C THR A 512 35.30 -5.62 11.83
N PRO A 513 34.47 -5.42 12.88
CA PRO A 513 34.09 -4.10 13.33
C PRO A 513 35.20 -3.38 14.09
N THR A 514 35.32 -2.07 13.86
CA THR A 514 36.18 -1.17 14.62
C THR A 514 35.40 -0.05 15.29
N VAL A 515 34.18 0.23 14.80
CA VAL A 515 33.27 1.23 15.35
C VAL A 515 31.84 0.70 15.32
N PHE A 516 31.11 0.92 16.41
CA PHE A 516 29.64 0.83 16.45
C PHE A 516 29.06 2.16 16.90
N GLU A 517 27.88 2.49 16.38
CA GLU A 517 27.05 3.55 16.91
C GLU A 517 25.64 3.02 17.14
N PHE A 518 25.17 3.11 18.35
CA PHE A 518 23.80 2.83 18.76
C PHE A 518 23.04 4.14 18.91
N TRP A 519 21.97 4.29 18.16
CA TRP A 519 21.10 5.47 18.17
C TRP A 519 19.71 5.09 18.65
N GLN A 520 19.18 5.83 19.62
CA GLN A 520 17.82 5.70 20.13
C GLN A 520 17.07 7.01 19.94
N GLY A 521 15.90 6.94 19.27
CA GLY A 521 15.06 8.11 19.03
C GLY A 521 14.45 8.64 20.31
N GLN A 522 14.57 9.96 20.58
CA GLN A 522 14.02 10.64 21.74
C GLN A 522 13.14 11.83 21.33
N PRO A 523 12.21 12.28 22.19
CA PRO A 523 11.42 13.47 21.96
C PRO A 523 12.28 14.70 21.69
N SER A 524 11.70 15.69 21.00
CA SER A 524 12.36 17.00 20.76
C SER A 524 13.70 16.92 20.03
N ARG A 525 13.98 15.78 19.34
CA ARG A 525 15.22 15.52 18.60
C ARG A 525 16.51 15.47 19.44
N LEU A 526 16.41 15.33 20.73
CA LEU A 526 17.56 15.10 21.61
C LEU A 526 17.81 13.59 21.73
N HIS A 527 18.21 13.00 20.62
CA HIS A 527 18.37 11.54 20.51
C HIS A 527 19.63 11.07 21.22
N ASP A 528 19.57 9.89 21.84
CA ASP A 528 20.74 9.29 22.46
C ASP A 528 21.61 8.60 21.41
N ARG A 529 22.92 8.80 21.51
CA ARG A 529 23.91 8.21 20.63
C ARG A 529 25.11 7.73 21.42
N LEU A 530 25.33 6.43 21.44
CA LEU A 530 26.49 5.83 22.08
C LEU A 530 27.39 5.23 20.99
N GLN A 531 28.65 5.66 20.97
CA GLN A 531 29.67 5.14 20.07
C GLN A 531 30.63 4.25 20.84
N TYR A 532 30.87 3.07 20.29
CA TYR A 532 31.94 2.18 20.71
C TYR A 532 33.07 2.30 19.70
N SER A 533 34.27 2.57 20.18
CA SER A 533 35.49 2.66 19.37
C SER A 533 36.49 1.64 19.90
N LEU A 534 37.02 0.82 19.00
CA LEU A 534 38.06 -0.14 19.35
C LEU A 534 39.40 0.60 19.46
N ARG A 535 40.00 0.62 20.67
CA ARG A 535 41.26 1.30 20.95
C ARG A 535 42.30 0.31 21.48
N GLU A 536 43.57 0.60 21.24
CA GLU A 536 44.67 -0.14 21.80
C GLU A 536 45.00 0.38 23.21
N GLY A 537 44.94 -0.49 24.22
CA GLY A 537 45.26 -0.20 25.61
C GLY A 537 46.02 -1.37 26.22
N ASP A 538 47.17 -1.16 26.85
CA ASP A 538 48.03 -2.17 27.50
C ASP A 538 48.32 -3.40 26.63
N GLY A 539 48.52 -3.20 25.32
CA GLY A 539 48.79 -4.28 24.36
C GLY A 539 47.57 -5.17 24.04
N LYS A 540 46.33 -4.73 24.40
CA LYS A 540 45.08 -5.38 24.07
C LYS A 540 44.10 -4.40 23.43
N GLN A 541 43.28 -4.89 22.53
CA GLN A 541 42.19 -4.11 21.98
C GLN A 541 41.01 -4.10 22.98
N VAL A 542 40.53 -2.90 23.31
CA VAL A 542 39.44 -2.68 24.26
C VAL A 542 38.43 -1.74 23.64
N TRP A 543 37.15 -2.01 23.86
CA TRP A 543 36.06 -1.13 23.45
C TRP A 543 35.91 0.03 24.43
N HIS A 544 35.93 1.25 23.92
CA HIS A 544 35.61 2.48 24.64
C HIS A 544 34.24 2.97 24.24
N ILE A 545 33.40 3.31 25.23
CA ILE A 545 32.05 3.80 25.05
C ILE A 545 32.08 5.32 25.28
N GLU A 546 31.50 6.07 24.36
CA GLU A 546 31.43 7.53 24.44
C GLU A 546 30.03 8.00 24.01
N SER A 547 29.41 8.89 24.79
CA SER A 547 28.21 9.61 24.36
C SER A 547 28.58 10.62 23.30
N MET A 548 27.84 10.60 22.20
CA MET A 548 28.05 11.52 21.08
C MET A 548 27.05 12.67 21.16
N GLU A 549 27.56 13.91 21.21
CA GLU A 549 26.71 15.09 21.20
C GLU A 549 25.92 15.17 19.88
N TRP A 550 24.62 15.52 19.97
CA TRP A 550 23.83 15.85 18.79
C TRP A 550 24.30 17.19 18.23
N CYS A 551 24.68 17.24 16.97
CA CYS A 551 25.00 18.49 16.30
C CYS A 551 23.82 19.46 16.43
N ARG A 552 23.92 20.47 17.26
CA ARG A 552 22.98 21.59 17.29
C ARG A 552 23.09 22.29 15.94
N VAL A 553 22.23 21.92 15.01
CA VAL A 553 22.01 22.77 13.84
C VAL A 553 21.27 24.00 14.36
N TRP A 554 22.00 25.06 14.56
CA TRP A 554 21.43 26.39 14.79
C TRP A 554 20.68 26.77 13.52
N PHE A 555 19.37 26.68 13.56
CA PHE A 555 18.55 27.41 12.59
C PHE A 555 18.43 28.85 13.10
N TYR A 556 19.08 29.75 12.40
CA TYR A 556 18.70 31.16 12.40
C TYR A 556 17.46 31.32 11.51
#